data_89649e251c633c75500c0e1fc76a6af5
#
_entry.id   89649e251c633c75500c0e1fc76a6af5
#
_cell.length_a   1.000
_cell.length_b   1.000
_cell.length_c   1.000
_cell.angle_alpha   90.00
_cell.angle_beta   90.00
_cell.angle_gamma   90.00
#
_symmetry.space_group_name_H-M   'P 1'
#
loop_
_entity.id
_entity.type
_entity.pdbx_description
1 polymer ?
#
loop_
_entity_poly.entity_id
_entity_poly.type
_entity_poly.pdbx_seq_one_letter_code
_entity_poly.pdbx_strand_id
1 'polypeptide(L)'
;MNTKDMDIITTDDLNKIINKYDNKVYNNVKADLSNDIIIKDIYNELINTYELNDKDDDLSLSRKYYFHNYVKNSIHKKVVDFKTRIKGRETILEKLKVLKELKLPDQRSEEWYKIRESILTASSLADAIGEGHFCTKEDLLLQKCGGPRGEVPFEIVEWGVKYEPVATTFYEKLNNLTVLEFGLVPHPEFKIFGASPDGICDIDSPPDYIGRMLEIKCPPKRNFTDEVPRHYWMQMQGQLESCDLEECDFLQVKFIEYLSEEDYITDVYLENRIVKEGYSNNNLPKGLLISFIQNNLEGNPTIKYEYGDFYSSHENLKKWSDNILDKYKNSDFKYDIVKFHWWKIERYEITLVGRDREWWLSVQPKIIDFWEDVLHHRKIGIQDILDKREERKTKKIKIKKDENKKEKSKKNTFEIDKNIVEQMNTKYLILSDND
;
A
#
# COMPACT_ATOMS: atom_id res chain seq x y z
N MET A 1 6.53 -19.31 -60.46
CA MET A 1 5.73 -19.78 -59.29
C MET A 1 6.13 -18.93 -58.12
N ASN A 2 5.28 -17.98 -57.76
CA ASN A 2 5.52 -17.11 -56.63
C ASN A 2 5.34 -17.93 -55.32
N THR A 3 6.43 -18.15 -54.62
CA THR A 3 6.40 -18.59 -53.21
C THR A 3 5.90 -17.41 -52.41
N LYS A 4 4.58 -17.30 -52.19
CA LYS A 4 4.03 -16.49 -51.09
C LYS A 4 4.62 -17.05 -49.82
N ASP A 5 5.29 -16.20 -49.08
CA ASP A 5 5.78 -16.44 -47.74
C ASP A 5 4.65 -17.10 -46.93
N MET A 6 4.84 -18.34 -46.52
CA MET A 6 3.92 -19.03 -45.64
C MET A 6 4.11 -18.43 -44.28
N ASP A 7 3.18 -17.57 -43.83
CA ASP A 7 3.17 -17.01 -42.49
C ASP A 7 3.37 -18.14 -41.47
N ILE A 8 4.43 -18.01 -40.67
CA ILE A 8 4.74 -18.95 -39.59
C ILE A 8 3.64 -18.76 -38.52
N ILE A 9 2.77 -19.77 -38.41
CA ILE A 9 1.73 -19.78 -37.38
C ILE A 9 2.39 -19.77 -36.00
N THR A 10 2.25 -18.70 -35.25
CA THR A 10 2.82 -18.59 -33.92
C THR A 10 1.87 -19.12 -32.84
N THR A 11 2.42 -19.53 -31.71
CA THR A 11 1.61 -19.91 -30.53
C THR A 11 0.75 -18.75 -30.03
N ASP A 12 1.20 -17.51 -30.22
CA ASP A 12 0.44 -16.31 -29.86
C ASP A 12 -0.81 -16.13 -30.70
N ASP A 13 -0.75 -16.47 -32.00
CA ASP A 13 -1.91 -16.41 -32.90
C ASP A 13 -2.95 -17.46 -32.50
N LEU A 14 -2.51 -18.68 -32.19
CA LEU A 14 -3.39 -19.74 -31.70
C LEU A 14 -4.04 -19.35 -30.37
N ASN A 15 -3.28 -18.78 -29.43
CA ASN A 15 -3.80 -18.34 -28.13
C ASN A 15 -4.81 -17.19 -28.27
N LYS A 16 -4.64 -16.25 -29.20
CA LYS A 16 -5.63 -15.20 -29.47
C LYS A 16 -7.01 -15.78 -29.83
N ILE A 17 -7.04 -16.82 -30.64
CA ILE A 17 -8.31 -17.49 -30.99
C ILE A 17 -8.87 -18.24 -29.79
N ILE A 18 -8.07 -19.02 -29.09
CA ILE A 18 -8.50 -19.80 -27.92
C ILE A 18 -9.05 -18.89 -26.80
N ASN A 19 -8.43 -17.74 -26.55
CA ASN A 19 -8.84 -16.82 -25.47
C ASN A 19 -10.21 -16.18 -25.72
N LYS A 20 -10.71 -16.10 -26.96
CA LYS A 20 -12.08 -15.65 -27.25
C LYS A 20 -13.15 -16.55 -26.58
N TYR A 21 -12.80 -17.77 -26.24
CA TYR A 21 -13.72 -18.76 -25.67
C TYR A 21 -13.62 -18.88 -24.15
N ASP A 22 -12.77 -18.09 -23.49
CA ASP A 22 -12.52 -18.19 -22.02
C ASP A 22 -13.81 -18.15 -21.19
N ASN A 23 -14.71 -17.20 -21.46
CA ASN A 23 -15.98 -17.10 -20.77
C ASN A 23 -16.88 -18.33 -20.94
N LYS A 24 -16.86 -18.95 -22.14
CA LYS A 24 -17.63 -20.17 -22.39
C LYS A 24 -17.05 -21.35 -21.62
N VAL A 25 -15.71 -21.50 -21.63
CA VAL A 25 -15.01 -22.55 -20.88
C VAL A 25 -15.25 -22.37 -19.38
N TYR A 26 -15.14 -21.15 -18.85
CA TYR A 26 -15.39 -20.85 -17.45
C TYR A 26 -16.82 -21.23 -17.03
N ASN A 27 -17.83 -20.83 -17.82
CA ASN A 27 -19.22 -21.15 -17.54
C ASN A 27 -19.50 -22.65 -17.55
N ASN A 28 -18.89 -23.40 -18.50
CA ASN A 28 -19.02 -24.86 -18.53
C ASN A 28 -18.37 -25.51 -17.30
N VAL A 29 -17.19 -25.04 -16.89
CA VAL A 29 -16.50 -25.53 -15.67
C VAL A 29 -17.37 -25.29 -14.44
N LYS A 30 -17.96 -24.08 -14.31
CA LYS A 30 -18.86 -23.73 -13.19
C LYS A 30 -20.11 -24.60 -13.15
N ALA A 31 -20.63 -24.99 -14.32
CA ALA A 31 -21.82 -25.82 -14.44
C ALA A 31 -21.52 -27.33 -14.52
N ASP A 32 -20.26 -27.74 -14.35
CA ASP A 32 -19.74 -29.10 -14.49
C ASP A 32 -20.10 -29.76 -15.85
N LEU A 33 -20.05 -28.94 -16.92
CA LEU A 33 -20.35 -29.38 -18.29
C LEU A 33 -19.08 -29.71 -19.07
N SER A 34 -19.20 -30.60 -20.09
CA SER A 34 -18.11 -30.90 -21.02
C SER A 34 -17.77 -29.70 -21.89
N ASN A 35 -16.48 -29.58 -22.24
CA ASN A 35 -15.95 -28.58 -23.16
C ASN A 35 -15.73 -29.13 -24.59
N ASP A 36 -16.19 -30.32 -24.93
CA ASP A 36 -15.97 -30.95 -26.21
C ASP A 36 -16.50 -30.12 -27.39
N ILE A 37 -17.66 -29.49 -27.22
CA ILE A 37 -18.26 -28.61 -28.23
C ILE A 37 -17.38 -27.39 -28.45
N ILE A 38 -16.86 -26.79 -27.35
CA ILE A 38 -15.96 -25.62 -27.42
C ILE A 38 -14.65 -25.99 -28.13
N ILE A 39 -14.07 -27.14 -27.82
CA ILE A 39 -12.87 -27.66 -28.49
C ILE A 39 -13.11 -27.77 -29.96
N LYS A 40 -14.26 -28.34 -30.38
CA LYS A 40 -14.64 -28.47 -31.77
C LYS A 40 -14.84 -27.12 -32.47
N ASP A 41 -15.48 -26.15 -31.81
CA ASP A 41 -15.71 -24.81 -32.35
C ASP A 41 -14.38 -24.10 -32.62
N ILE A 42 -13.47 -24.11 -31.62
CA ILE A 42 -12.13 -23.50 -31.73
C ILE A 42 -11.33 -24.19 -32.86
N TYR A 43 -11.36 -25.51 -32.89
CA TYR A 43 -10.66 -26.26 -33.94
C TYR A 43 -11.16 -25.87 -35.32
N ASN A 44 -12.49 -25.80 -35.54
CA ASN A 44 -13.07 -25.40 -36.80
C ASN A 44 -12.71 -23.93 -37.15
N GLU A 45 -12.68 -23.01 -36.19
CA GLU A 45 -12.24 -21.62 -36.41
C GLU A 45 -10.77 -21.60 -36.89
N LEU A 46 -9.89 -22.42 -36.31
CA LEU A 46 -8.50 -22.51 -36.73
C LEU A 46 -8.37 -23.10 -38.14
N ILE A 47 -9.09 -24.18 -38.45
CA ILE A 47 -9.07 -24.80 -39.76
C ILE A 47 -9.52 -23.82 -40.86
N ASN A 48 -10.57 -23.03 -40.57
CA ASN A 48 -11.06 -21.98 -41.49
C ASN A 48 -10.07 -20.82 -41.62
N THR A 49 -9.52 -20.33 -40.50
CA THR A 49 -8.57 -19.21 -40.48
C THR A 49 -7.32 -19.50 -41.30
N TYR A 50 -6.85 -20.75 -41.27
CA TYR A 50 -5.64 -21.16 -41.96
C TYR A 50 -5.93 -21.91 -43.26
N GLU A 51 -7.17 -21.87 -43.80
CA GLU A 51 -7.61 -22.41 -45.06
C GLU A 51 -7.22 -23.89 -45.29
N LEU A 52 -7.44 -24.73 -44.27
CA LEU A 52 -7.08 -26.15 -44.29
C LEU A 52 -8.25 -27.08 -44.60
N ASN A 53 -9.48 -26.57 -44.82
CA ASN A 53 -10.69 -27.37 -44.97
C ASN A 53 -10.58 -28.46 -46.04
N ASP A 54 -10.16 -28.08 -47.24
CA ASP A 54 -10.13 -28.94 -48.42
C ASP A 54 -8.72 -29.43 -48.79
N LYS A 55 -7.78 -29.35 -47.85
CA LYS A 55 -6.39 -29.76 -48.07
C LYS A 55 -6.11 -31.09 -47.37
N ASP A 56 -5.74 -32.10 -48.13
CA ASP A 56 -5.43 -33.45 -47.65
C ASP A 56 -3.97 -33.90 -47.96
N ASP A 57 -3.09 -32.93 -48.23
CA ASP A 57 -1.66 -33.20 -48.30
C ASP A 57 -1.07 -33.48 -46.92
N ASP A 58 0.05 -34.17 -46.85
CA ASP A 58 0.69 -34.61 -45.61
C ASP A 58 0.98 -33.46 -44.63
N LEU A 59 1.32 -32.29 -45.16
CA LEU A 59 1.60 -31.09 -44.35
C LEU A 59 0.31 -30.53 -43.74
N SER A 60 -0.76 -30.45 -44.50
CA SER A 60 -2.07 -29.99 -44.06
C SER A 60 -2.68 -30.94 -43.02
N LEU A 61 -2.56 -32.25 -43.21
CA LEU A 61 -2.97 -33.26 -42.26
C LEU A 61 -2.18 -33.15 -40.94
N SER A 62 -0.87 -32.92 -41.04
CA SER A 62 -0.02 -32.71 -39.84
C SER A 62 -0.39 -31.45 -39.10
N ARG A 63 -0.77 -30.35 -39.77
CA ARG A 63 -1.27 -29.11 -39.15
C ARG A 63 -2.62 -29.31 -38.48
N LYS A 64 -3.56 -30.02 -39.14
CA LYS A 64 -4.86 -30.37 -38.55
C LYS A 64 -4.68 -31.17 -37.26
N TYR A 65 -3.79 -32.15 -37.24
CA TYR A 65 -3.45 -32.91 -36.05
C TYR A 65 -2.83 -32.04 -34.94
N TYR A 66 -1.89 -31.18 -35.28
CA TYR A 66 -1.28 -30.24 -34.34
C TYR A 66 -2.31 -29.30 -33.71
N PHE A 67 -3.18 -28.68 -34.52
CA PHE A 67 -4.22 -27.79 -33.98
C PHE A 67 -5.18 -28.50 -33.05
N HIS A 68 -5.63 -29.68 -33.40
CA HIS A 68 -6.50 -30.45 -32.54
C HIS A 68 -5.88 -30.71 -31.16
N ASN A 69 -4.65 -31.16 -31.12
CA ASN A 69 -3.94 -31.46 -29.88
C ASN A 69 -3.63 -30.19 -29.11
N TYR A 70 -3.24 -29.10 -29.76
CA TYR A 70 -2.96 -27.82 -29.11
C TYR A 70 -4.19 -27.27 -28.46
N VAL A 71 -5.34 -27.22 -29.13
CA VAL A 71 -6.61 -26.77 -28.58
C VAL A 71 -7.03 -27.61 -27.37
N LYS A 72 -7.00 -28.94 -27.53
CA LYS A 72 -7.38 -29.87 -26.46
C LYS A 72 -6.52 -29.65 -25.19
N ASN A 73 -5.22 -29.56 -25.35
CA ASN A 73 -4.31 -29.34 -24.21
C ASN A 73 -4.50 -27.96 -23.58
N SER A 74 -4.68 -26.92 -24.40
CA SER A 74 -4.91 -25.56 -23.94
C SER A 74 -6.23 -25.44 -23.15
N ILE A 75 -7.31 -26.04 -23.66
CA ILE A 75 -8.60 -26.07 -22.94
C ILE A 75 -8.49 -26.88 -21.66
N HIS A 76 -7.81 -28.04 -21.68
CA HIS A 76 -7.60 -28.83 -20.47
C HIS A 76 -6.88 -28.02 -19.38
N LYS A 77 -5.81 -27.29 -19.73
CA LYS A 77 -5.09 -26.41 -18.82
C LYS A 77 -6.01 -25.33 -18.23
N LYS A 78 -6.81 -24.65 -19.10
CA LYS A 78 -7.77 -23.64 -18.65
C LYS A 78 -8.83 -24.22 -17.70
N VAL A 79 -9.32 -25.43 -17.97
CA VAL A 79 -10.28 -26.13 -17.09
C VAL A 79 -9.69 -26.36 -15.69
N VAL A 80 -8.44 -26.81 -15.63
CA VAL A 80 -7.73 -27.00 -14.34
C VAL A 80 -7.58 -25.65 -13.61
N ASP A 81 -7.14 -24.61 -14.33
CA ASP A 81 -6.97 -23.27 -13.76
C ASP A 81 -8.31 -22.70 -13.25
N PHE A 82 -9.38 -22.83 -14.02
CA PHE A 82 -10.71 -22.36 -13.59
C PHE A 82 -11.29 -23.14 -12.41
N LYS A 83 -11.10 -24.48 -12.38
CA LYS A 83 -11.50 -25.29 -11.20
C LYS A 83 -10.75 -24.85 -9.95
N THR A 84 -9.45 -24.60 -10.06
CA THR A 84 -8.62 -24.09 -8.96
C THR A 84 -9.10 -22.72 -8.48
N ARG A 85 -9.42 -21.80 -9.40
CA ARG A 85 -9.96 -20.46 -9.06
C ARG A 85 -11.32 -20.54 -8.39
N ILE A 86 -12.25 -21.38 -8.89
CA ILE A 86 -13.58 -21.55 -8.29
C ILE A 86 -13.44 -22.08 -6.85
N LYS A 87 -12.64 -23.13 -6.65
CA LYS A 87 -12.39 -23.68 -5.31
C LYS A 87 -11.71 -22.67 -4.38
N GLY A 88 -10.73 -21.92 -4.90
CA GLY A 88 -10.08 -20.85 -4.14
C GLY A 88 -11.07 -19.77 -3.71
N ARG A 89 -12.00 -19.39 -4.60
CA ARG A 89 -13.03 -18.41 -4.29
C ARG A 89 -14.01 -18.89 -3.19
N GLU A 90 -14.45 -20.13 -3.23
CA GLU A 90 -15.30 -20.71 -2.19
C GLU A 90 -14.59 -20.67 -0.83
N THR A 91 -13.31 -21.01 -0.80
CA THR A 91 -12.47 -20.92 0.40
C THR A 91 -12.37 -19.49 0.91
N ILE A 92 -12.18 -18.48 0.03
CA ILE A 92 -12.11 -17.07 0.42
C ILE A 92 -13.44 -16.59 1.00
N LEU A 93 -14.57 -16.99 0.41
CA LEU A 93 -15.90 -16.63 0.94
C LEU A 93 -16.12 -17.17 2.36
N GLU A 94 -15.67 -18.40 2.63
CA GLU A 94 -15.73 -18.98 3.97
C GLU A 94 -14.84 -18.21 4.97
N LYS A 95 -13.63 -17.86 4.58
CA LYS A 95 -12.70 -17.06 5.39
C LYS A 95 -13.27 -15.67 5.72
N LEU A 96 -13.85 -14.98 4.73
CA LEU A 96 -14.52 -13.70 4.94
C LEU A 96 -15.68 -13.79 5.92
N LYS A 97 -16.47 -14.87 5.82
CA LYS A 97 -17.57 -15.12 6.75
C LYS A 97 -17.06 -15.27 8.18
N VAL A 98 -16.00 -16.05 8.38
CA VAL A 98 -15.36 -16.19 9.69
C VAL A 98 -14.85 -14.84 10.21
N LEU A 99 -14.19 -14.03 9.38
CA LEU A 99 -13.71 -12.70 9.78
C LEU A 99 -14.85 -11.76 10.19
N LYS A 100 -15.97 -11.76 9.46
CA LYS A 100 -17.17 -10.96 9.80
C LYS A 100 -17.83 -11.37 11.13
N GLU A 101 -17.70 -12.61 11.54
CA GLU A 101 -18.24 -13.12 12.80
C GLU A 101 -17.36 -12.77 14.02
N LEU A 102 -16.11 -12.30 13.80
CA LEU A 102 -15.22 -11.89 14.89
C LEU A 102 -15.77 -10.64 15.59
N LYS A 103 -15.85 -10.71 16.91
CA LYS A 103 -16.15 -9.55 17.75
C LYS A 103 -14.85 -8.80 18.05
N LEU A 104 -14.53 -7.83 17.24
CA LEU A 104 -13.31 -7.03 17.34
C LEU A 104 -13.64 -5.64 17.90
N PRO A 105 -12.78 -5.04 18.73
CA PRO A 105 -12.93 -3.66 19.13
C PRO A 105 -12.68 -2.74 17.92
N ASP A 106 -13.45 -1.66 17.86
CA ASP A 106 -13.29 -0.63 16.83
C ASP A 106 -11.86 -0.07 16.84
N GLN A 107 -11.33 0.21 15.66
CA GLN A 107 -10.02 0.83 15.52
C GLN A 107 -9.99 2.17 16.31
N ARG A 108 -8.85 2.43 16.96
CA ARG A 108 -8.60 3.63 17.76
C ARG A 108 -9.46 3.75 19.03
N SER A 109 -10.24 2.72 19.41
CA SER A 109 -10.89 2.62 20.71
C SER A 109 -9.85 2.33 21.81
N GLU A 110 -10.20 2.62 23.08
CA GLU A 110 -9.34 2.30 24.23
C GLU A 110 -9.02 0.80 24.32
N GLU A 111 -9.99 -0.02 24.01
CA GLU A 111 -9.88 -1.49 24.02
C GLU A 111 -8.93 -1.98 22.91
N TRP A 112 -9.01 -1.37 21.73
CA TRP A 112 -8.08 -1.64 20.64
C TRP A 112 -6.62 -1.29 21.00
N TYR A 113 -6.39 -0.17 21.69
CA TYR A 113 -5.04 0.18 22.16
C TYR A 113 -4.52 -0.81 23.21
N LYS A 114 -5.36 -1.25 24.16
CA LYS A 114 -4.98 -2.26 25.17
C LYS A 114 -4.56 -3.59 24.52
N ILE A 115 -5.31 -4.06 23.51
CA ILE A 115 -4.95 -5.29 22.82
C ILE A 115 -3.64 -5.11 22.03
N ARG A 116 -3.44 -3.97 21.35
CA ARG A 116 -2.18 -3.67 20.64
C ARG A 116 -0.96 -3.66 21.57
N GLU A 117 -1.12 -3.28 22.81
CA GLU A 117 -0.03 -3.36 23.79
C GLU A 117 0.29 -4.81 24.20
N SER A 118 -0.69 -5.69 24.19
CA SER A 118 -0.56 -7.09 24.63
C SER A 118 0.00 -8.04 23.58
N ILE A 119 0.08 -7.65 22.31
CA ILE A 119 0.60 -8.47 21.20
C ILE A 119 1.52 -7.64 20.29
N LEU A 120 2.28 -8.31 19.43
CA LEU A 120 2.98 -7.67 18.32
C LEU A 120 2.00 -7.46 17.16
N THR A 121 2.01 -6.27 16.55
CA THR A 121 1.13 -5.97 15.42
C THR A 121 1.89 -5.92 14.11
N ALA A 122 1.21 -6.24 13.00
CA ALA A 122 1.80 -6.25 11.65
C ALA A 122 2.51 -4.92 11.31
N SER A 123 1.96 -3.76 11.74
CA SER A 123 2.59 -2.46 11.53
C SER A 123 3.94 -2.28 12.24
N SER A 124 4.24 -3.09 13.27
CA SER A 124 5.50 -3.08 14.01
C SER A 124 6.39 -4.29 13.69
N LEU A 125 6.00 -5.12 12.72
CA LEU A 125 6.73 -6.35 12.40
C LEU A 125 8.15 -6.07 11.92
N ALA A 126 8.32 -5.13 10.99
CA ALA A 126 9.64 -4.75 10.49
C ALA A 126 10.57 -4.28 11.61
N ASP A 127 10.05 -3.48 12.54
CA ASP A 127 10.82 -2.98 13.70
C ASP A 127 11.23 -4.13 14.62
N ALA A 128 10.31 -5.07 14.91
CA ALA A 128 10.56 -6.21 15.79
C ALA A 128 11.66 -7.14 15.26
N ILE A 129 11.72 -7.36 13.94
CA ILE A 129 12.73 -8.22 13.32
C ILE A 129 14.05 -7.49 12.97
N GLY A 130 14.13 -6.18 13.30
CA GLY A 130 15.33 -5.37 13.09
C GLY A 130 15.49 -4.81 11.68
N GLU A 131 14.43 -4.83 10.86
CA GLU A 131 14.37 -4.27 9.50
C GLU A 131 13.49 -3.00 9.43
N GLY A 132 13.21 -2.39 10.59
CA GLY A 132 12.38 -1.19 10.70
C GLY A 132 13.00 0.03 10.02
N HIS A 133 12.15 0.85 9.40
CA HIS A 133 12.58 2.08 8.72
C HIS A 133 12.53 3.30 9.65
N PHE A 134 11.53 3.37 10.53
CA PHE A 134 11.27 4.54 11.39
C PHE A 134 11.62 4.29 12.85
N CYS A 135 11.61 3.04 13.29
CA CYS A 135 11.80 2.63 14.67
C CYS A 135 12.78 1.45 14.73
N THR A 136 13.68 1.46 15.71
CA THR A 136 14.60 0.33 15.91
C THR A 136 13.94 -0.76 16.77
N LYS A 137 14.46 -2.00 16.71
CA LYS A 137 14.02 -3.10 17.59
C LYS A 137 14.07 -2.70 19.07
N GLU A 138 15.09 -1.94 19.48
CA GLU A 138 15.25 -1.44 20.87
C GLU A 138 14.18 -0.40 21.24
N ASP A 139 13.87 0.53 20.31
CA ASP A 139 12.81 1.53 20.54
C ASP A 139 11.44 0.86 20.68
N LEU A 140 11.16 -0.14 19.84
CA LEU A 140 9.91 -0.91 19.94
C LEU A 140 9.84 -1.70 21.24
N LEU A 141 10.95 -2.33 21.66
CA LEU A 141 11.03 -3.05 22.94
C LEU A 141 10.71 -2.11 24.12
N LEU A 142 11.32 -0.93 24.14
CA LEU A 142 11.02 0.08 25.16
C LEU A 142 9.53 0.47 25.15
N GLN A 143 8.95 0.74 23.98
CA GLN A 143 7.53 1.08 23.85
C GLN A 143 6.62 -0.04 24.38
N LYS A 144 6.91 -1.30 24.05
CA LYS A 144 6.12 -2.46 24.49
C LYS A 144 6.26 -2.74 26.00
N CYS A 145 7.28 -2.19 26.65
CA CYS A 145 7.51 -2.29 28.09
C CYS A 145 7.14 -1.02 28.88
N GLY A 146 6.35 -0.10 28.28
CA GLY A 146 5.91 1.14 28.95
C GLY A 146 6.98 2.24 29.01
N GLY A 147 8.08 2.09 28.28
CA GLY A 147 9.12 3.09 28.15
C GLY A 147 8.75 4.25 27.20
N PRO A 148 9.67 5.22 27.03
CA PRO A 148 9.42 6.39 26.20
C PRO A 148 9.14 5.99 24.75
N ARG A 149 8.12 6.60 24.18
CA ARG A 149 7.79 6.45 22.73
C ARG A 149 8.51 7.55 21.95
N GLY A 150 9.00 7.23 20.76
CA GLY A 150 9.43 8.25 19.81
C GLY A 150 8.25 9.14 19.41
N GLU A 151 8.47 10.44 19.37
CA GLU A 151 7.43 11.38 18.92
C GLU A 151 7.32 11.32 17.40
N VAL A 152 6.14 10.97 16.90
CA VAL A 152 5.75 11.19 15.51
C VAL A 152 5.03 12.54 15.46
N PRO A 153 5.42 13.48 14.57
CA PRO A 153 4.72 14.75 14.47
C PRO A 153 3.22 14.55 14.26
N PHE A 154 2.43 15.23 15.09
CA PHE A 154 0.97 15.11 15.09
C PHE A 154 0.38 15.34 13.69
N GLU A 155 0.91 16.31 12.97
CA GLU A 155 0.45 16.70 11.64
C GLU A 155 0.59 15.56 10.60
N ILE A 156 1.59 14.68 10.75
CA ILE A 156 1.77 13.53 9.85
C ILE A 156 0.73 12.46 10.14
N VAL A 157 0.48 12.20 11.41
CA VAL A 157 -0.54 11.23 11.86
C VAL A 157 -1.93 11.74 11.48
N GLU A 158 -2.19 13.01 11.77
CA GLU A 158 -3.46 13.68 11.46
C GLU A 158 -3.78 13.67 9.97
N TRP A 159 -2.77 13.90 9.12
CA TRP A 159 -2.92 13.82 7.67
C TRP A 159 -3.38 12.44 7.20
N GLY A 160 -2.78 11.37 7.71
CA GLY A 160 -3.19 10.00 7.44
C GLY A 160 -4.64 9.75 7.86
N VAL A 161 -4.98 10.09 9.11
CA VAL A 161 -6.34 9.94 9.66
C VAL A 161 -7.40 10.69 8.84
N LYS A 162 -7.06 11.89 8.38
CA LYS A 162 -7.93 12.76 7.57
C LYS A 162 -8.22 12.18 6.18
N TYR A 163 -7.22 11.62 5.50
CA TYR A 163 -7.33 11.23 4.11
C TYR A 163 -7.53 9.73 3.85
N GLU A 164 -7.31 8.86 4.82
CA GLU A 164 -7.56 7.42 4.71
C GLU A 164 -9.01 7.10 4.29
N PRO A 165 -10.08 7.70 4.90
CA PRO A 165 -11.45 7.47 4.47
C PRO A 165 -11.75 7.98 3.04
N VAL A 166 -11.09 9.07 2.64
CA VAL A 166 -11.20 9.59 1.26
C VAL A 166 -10.57 8.62 0.27
N ALA A 167 -9.40 8.06 0.61
CA ALA A 167 -8.73 7.07 -0.22
C ALA A 167 -9.52 5.75 -0.31
N THR A 168 -10.13 5.30 0.80
CA THR A 168 -11.03 4.13 0.80
C THR A 168 -12.21 4.35 -0.14
N THR A 169 -12.92 5.48 0.00
CA THR A 169 -14.05 5.82 -0.88
C THR A 169 -13.63 5.94 -2.36
N PHE A 170 -12.44 6.49 -2.61
CA PHE A 170 -11.88 6.53 -3.95
C PHE A 170 -11.66 5.13 -4.53
N TYR A 171 -11.06 4.23 -3.76
CA TYR A 171 -10.80 2.85 -4.16
C TYR A 171 -12.10 2.09 -4.45
N GLU A 172 -13.11 2.24 -3.58
CA GLU A 172 -14.44 1.64 -3.76
C GLU A 172 -15.10 2.09 -5.07
N LYS A 173 -15.10 3.41 -5.32
CA LYS A 173 -15.70 3.98 -6.54
C LYS A 173 -14.93 3.63 -7.81
N LEU A 174 -13.60 3.59 -7.74
CA LEU A 174 -12.74 3.23 -8.86
C LEU A 174 -12.98 1.80 -9.34
N ASN A 175 -13.18 0.87 -8.39
CA ASN A 175 -13.30 -0.56 -8.66
C ASN A 175 -14.73 -1.08 -8.55
N ASN A 176 -15.71 -0.21 -8.25
CA ASN A 176 -17.12 -0.56 -8.04
C ASN A 176 -17.30 -1.72 -7.03
N LEU A 177 -16.79 -1.52 -5.83
CA LEU A 177 -16.78 -2.52 -4.76
C LEU A 177 -17.06 -1.87 -3.40
N THR A 178 -17.22 -2.71 -2.38
CA THR A 178 -17.39 -2.30 -0.99
C THR A 178 -16.20 -2.80 -0.16
N VAL A 179 -15.63 -1.92 0.66
CA VAL A 179 -14.54 -2.24 1.59
C VAL A 179 -15.11 -2.33 3.01
N LEU A 180 -14.85 -3.45 3.66
CA LEU A 180 -15.20 -3.67 5.06
C LEU A 180 -14.06 -3.22 5.96
N GLU A 181 -14.39 -2.50 7.02
CA GLU A 181 -13.46 -2.16 8.09
C GLU A 181 -13.39 -3.28 9.14
N PHE A 182 -12.19 -3.56 9.62
CA PHE A 182 -11.95 -4.51 10.69
C PHE A 182 -11.14 -3.85 11.82
N GLY A 183 -11.42 -4.25 13.04
CA GLY A 183 -10.57 -3.91 14.18
C GLY A 183 -9.23 -4.64 14.16
N LEU A 184 -8.70 -4.93 15.34
CA LEU A 184 -7.48 -5.73 15.46
C LEU A 184 -7.82 -7.22 15.35
N VAL A 185 -7.49 -7.84 14.24
CA VAL A 185 -7.66 -9.28 13.98
C VAL A 185 -6.47 -10.04 14.60
N PRO A 186 -6.68 -10.86 15.64
CA PRO A 186 -5.62 -11.70 16.18
C PRO A 186 -5.29 -12.84 15.20
N HIS A 187 -4.00 -13.19 15.09
CA HIS A 187 -3.62 -14.35 14.28
C HIS A 187 -4.27 -15.63 14.86
N PRO A 188 -4.90 -16.48 14.02
CA PRO A 188 -5.70 -17.61 14.51
C PRO A 188 -4.89 -18.60 15.36
N GLU A 189 -3.64 -18.85 15.01
CA GLU A 189 -2.76 -19.82 15.69
C GLU A 189 -1.62 -19.14 16.45
N PHE A 190 -1.00 -18.11 15.90
CA PHE A 190 0.17 -17.42 16.46
C PHE A 190 -0.25 -16.29 17.41
N LYS A 191 -0.68 -16.65 18.62
CA LYS A 191 -1.41 -15.79 19.59
C LYS A 191 -0.71 -14.51 20.04
N ILE A 192 0.60 -14.40 19.85
CA ILE A 192 1.37 -13.19 20.17
C ILE A 192 1.34 -12.15 19.05
N PHE A 193 0.57 -12.40 17.97
CA PHE A 193 0.56 -11.57 16.77
C PHE A 193 -0.86 -11.23 16.33
N GLY A 194 -1.02 -10.09 15.67
CA GLY A 194 -2.29 -9.66 15.09
C GLY A 194 -2.12 -8.47 14.16
N ALA A 195 -3.19 -8.12 13.46
CA ALA A 195 -3.16 -7.06 12.45
C ALA A 195 -4.48 -6.29 12.38
N SER A 196 -4.39 -5.01 12.02
CA SER A 196 -5.55 -4.20 11.63
C SER A 196 -5.34 -3.80 10.17
N PRO A 197 -5.96 -4.47 9.21
CA PRO A 197 -5.96 -4.02 7.81
C PRO A 197 -6.76 -2.72 7.69
N ASP A 198 -6.43 -1.87 6.72
CA ASP A 198 -7.22 -0.67 6.45
C ASP A 198 -8.56 -1.02 5.80
N GLY A 199 -8.65 -2.19 5.17
CA GLY A 199 -9.91 -2.76 4.69
C GLY A 199 -9.78 -4.13 4.05
N ILE A 200 -10.93 -4.77 3.81
CA ILE A 200 -11.04 -6.03 3.06
C ILE A 200 -12.25 -5.92 2.13
N CYS A 201 -12.09 -6.20 0.85
CA CYS A 201 -13.17 -6.16 -0.13
C CYS A 201 -14.25 -7.21 0.19
N ASP A 202 -15.51 -6.77 0.24
CA ASP A 202 -16.67 -7.61 0.60
C ASP A 202 -17.07 -8.60 -0.49
N ILE A 203 -18.00 -9.50 -0.14
CA ILE A 203 -18.55 -10.53 -1.02
C ILE A 203 -19.31 -9.96 -2.22
N ASP A 204 -19.82 -8.73 -2.11
CA ASP A 204 -20.52 -8.02 -3.19
C ASP A 204 -19.56 -7.41 -4.22
N SER A 205 -18.27 -7.48 -3.97
CA SER A 205 -17.24 -6.96 -4.88
C SER A 205 -17.15 -7.80 -6.15
N PRO A 206 -16.58 -7.25 -7.25
CA PRO A 206 -16.24 -8.05 -8.42
C PRO A 206 -15.41 -9.28 -8.04
N PRO A 207 -15.59 -10.41 -8.75
CA PRO A 207 -15.02 -11.71 -8.35
C PRO A 207 -13.54 -11.72 -8.01
N ASP A 208 -12.74 -10.93 -8.71
CA ASP A 208 -11.27 -10.87 -8.53
C ASP A 208 -10.85 -10.03 -7.31
N TYR A 209 -11.80 -9.33 -6.69
CA TYR A 209 -11.56 -8.50 -5.51
C TYR A 209 -12.09 -9.11 -4.21
N ILE A 210 -12.95 -10.12 -4.26
CA ILE A 210 -13.53 -10.71 -3.04
C ILE A 210 -12.43 -11.19 -2.10
N GLY A 211 -12.40 -10.67 -0.86
CA GLY A 211 -11.40 -10.99 0.13
C GLY A 211 -10.03 -10.38 -0.13
N ARG A 212 -9.88 -9.52 -1.14
CA ARG A 212 -8.66 -8.74 -1.34
C ARG A 212 -8.54 -7.71 -0.24
N MET A 213 -7.42 -7.73 0.45
CA MET A 213 -7.11 -6.79 1.50
C MET A 213 -6.65 -5.46 0.91
N LEU A 214 -6.83 -4.38 1.65
CA LEU A 214 -6.40 -3.03 1.29
C LEU A 214 -5.47 -2.49 2.38
N GLU A 215 -4.32 -1.98 1.97
CA GLU A 215 -3.41 -1.18 2.79
C GLU A 215 -3.23 0.19 2.15
N ILE A 216 -3.56 1.25 2.87
CA ILE A 216 -3.60 2.62 2.36
C ILE A 216 -2.43 3.43 2.90
N LYS A 217 -1.77 4.19 2.02
CA LYS A 217 -0.80 5.21 2.42
C LYS A 217 -1.09 6.53 1.71
N CYS A 218 -1.31 7.58 2.52
CA CYS A 218 -1.53 8.94 2.05
C CYS A 218 -0.35 9.83 2.45
N PRO A 219 0.84 9.68 1.86
CA PRO A 219 2.01 10.45 2.29
C PRO A 219 1.89 11.92 1.88
N PRO A 220 2.07 12.90 2.82
CA PRO A 220 1.95 14.32 2.48
C PRO A 220 3.10 14.83 1.60
N LYS A 221 4.29 14.25 1.71
CA LYS A 221 5.50 14.76 1.05
C LYS A 221 6.27 13.73 0.23
N ARG A 222 6.13 12.42 0.53
CA ARG A 222 6.90 11.36 -0.13
C ARG A 222 6.43 11.18 -1.57
N ASN A 223 7.38 11.04 -2.50
CA ASN A 223 7.07 10.57 -3.85
C ASN A 223 6.83 9.06 -3.83
N PHE A 224 5.96 8.59 -4.71
CA PHE A 224 5.74 7.15 -4.91
C PHE A 224 6.97 6.53 -5.58
N THR A 225 7.23 5.30 -5.22
CA THR A 225 8.25 4.45 -5.85
C THR A 225 7.54 3.30 -6.55
N ASP A 226 8.09 2.84 -7.66
CA ASP A 226 7.52 1.72 -8.42
C ASP A 226 7.53 0.41 -7.61
N GLU A 227 8.40 0.33 -6.60
CA GLU A 227 8.49 -0.80 -5.69
C GLU A 227 7.81 -0.48 -4.35
N VAL A 228 7.11 -1.49 -3.81
CA VAL A 228 6.54 -1.42 -2.46
C VAL A 228 7.68 -1.35 -1.44
N PRO A 229 7.75 -0.31 -0.60
CA PRO A 229 8.77 -0.23 0.45
C PRO A 229 8.75 -1.46 1.35
N ARG A 230 9.92 -2.05 1.60
CA ARG A 230 10.07 -3.34 2.28
C ARG A 230 9.31 -3.44 3.61
N HIS A 231 9.32 -2.38 4.43
CA HIS A 231 8.61 -2.35 5.71
C HIS A 231 7.08 -2.40 5.55
N TYR A 232 6.50 -1.81 4.49
CA TYR A 232 5.06 -1.94 4.18
C TYR A 232 4.73 -3.32 3.61
N TRP A 233 5.62 -3.87 2.78
CA TRP A 233 5.46 -5.24 2.31
C TRP A 233 5.41 -6.23 3.49
N MET A 234 6.31 -6.09 4.48
CA MET A 234 6.30 -6.92 5.68
C MET A 234 5.02 -6.73 6.52
N GLN A 235 4.53 -5.48 6.63
CA GLN A 235 3.27 -5.18 7.29
C GLN A 235 2.13 -5.96 6.61
N MET A 236 2.02 -5.89 5.29
CA MET A 236 0.99 -6.60 4.53
C MET A 236 1.12 -8.12 4.65
N GLN A 237 2.33 -8.69 4.68
CA GLN A 237 2.51 -10.11 4.94
C GLN A 237 1.94 -10.52 6.30
N GLY A 238 2.23 -9.76 7.36
CA GLY A 238 1.65 -10.00 8.68
C GLY A 238 0.13 -9.85 8.72
N GLN A 239 -0.43 -8.92 7.96
CA GLN A 239 -1.88 -8.74 7.83
C GLN A 239 -2.52 -9.92 7.10
N LEU A 240 -1.94 -10.35 5.96
CA LEU A 240 -2.42 -11.50 5.18
C LEU A 240 -2.39 -12.79 6.00
N GLU A 241 -1.37 -12.98 6.84
CA GLU A 241 -1.29 -14.11 7.75
C GLU A 241 -2.35 -14.06 8.86
N SER A 242 -2.57 -12.90 9.48
CA SER A 242 -3.56 -12.74 10.55
C SER A 242 -5.00 -12.94 10.05
N CYS A 243 -5.29 -12.48 8.85
CA CYS A 243 -6.62 -12.58 8.23
C CYS A 243 -6.81 -13.88 7.41
N ASP A 244 -5.75 -14.66 7.24
CA ASP A 244 -5.70 -15.85 6.38
C ASP A 244 -6.19 -15.58 4.95
N LEU A 245 -5.77 -14.43 4.38
CA LEU A 245 -6.07 -14.02 3.02
C LEU A 245 -4.84 -14.12 2.12
N GLU A 246 -5.03 -14.01 0.78
CA GLU A 246 -3.98 -14.33 -0.18
C GLU A 246 -3.38 -13.09 -0.86
N GLU A 247 -4.15 -12.00 -0.97
CA GLU A 247 -3.78 -10.82 -1.75
C GLU A 247 -4.13 -9.53 -1.03
N CYS A 248 -3.28 -8.52 -1.20
CA CYS A 248 -3.48 -7.17 -0.68
C CYS A 248 -3.16 -6.15 -1.77
N ASP A 249 -4.05 -5.18 -2.00
CA ASP A 249 -3.74 -4.01 -2.80
C ASP A 249 -3.09 -2.95 -1.91
N PHE A 250 -1.86 -2.58 -2.24
CA PHE A 250 -1.15 -1.46 -1.65
C PHE A 250 -1.52 -0.19 -2.39
N LEU A 251 -2.43 0.59 -1.82
CA LEU A 251 -2.92 1.85 -2.38
C LEU A 251 -2.12 3.03 -1.83
N GLN A 252 -1.44 3.74 -2.70
CA GLN A 252 -0.80 5.02 -2.40
C GLN A 252 -1.61 6.15 -3.05
N VAL A 253 -2.01 7.16 -2.26
CA VAL A 253 -2.74 8.32 -2.78
C VAL A 253 -2.05 9.60 -2.34
N LYS A 254 -1.75 10.48 -3.29
CA LYS A 254 -1.21 11.82 -3.01
C LYS A 254 -2.33 12.83 -3.09
N PHE A 255 -2.67 13.39 -1.94
CA PHE A 255 -3.62 14.49 -1.84
C PHE A 255 -2.90 15.83 -1.83
N ILE A 256 -3.55 16.83 -2.43
CA ILE A 256 -3.17 18.23 -2.34
C ILE A 256 -4.39 19.01 -1.84
N GLU A 257 -4.19 19.86 -0.84
CA GLU A 257 -5.19 20.85 -0.42
C GLU A 257 -4.98 22.13 -1.24
N TYR A 258 -6.07 22.68 -1.75
CA TYR A 258 -6.06 23.98 -2.41
C TYR A 258 -5.83 25.08 -1.37
N LEU A 259 -5.16 26.15 -1.75
CA LEU A 259 -4.91 27.28 -0.88
C LEU A 259 -6.19 28.11 -0.63
N SER A 260 -7.11 28.09 -1.60
CA SER A 260 -8.38 28.80 -1.54
C SER A 260 -9.51 28.02 -2.20
N GLU A 261 -10.76 28.40 -1.91
CA GLU A 261 -11.95 27.89 -2.60
C GLU A 261 -11.94 28.30 -4.08
N GLU A 262 -11.40 29.48 -4.43
CA GLU A 262 -11.26 29.96 -5.81
C GLU A 262 -10.33 29.04 -6.63
N ASP A 263 -9.20 28.61 -6.06
CA ASP A 263 -8.31 27.65 -6.72
C ASP A 263 -9.01 26.31 -6.98
N TYR A 264 -9.89 25.86 -6.06
CA TYR A 264 -10.71 24.68 -6.27
C TYR A 264 -11.69 24.85 -7.43
N ILE A 265 -12.39 26.01 -7.49
CA ILE A 265 -13.40 26.29 -8.53
C ILE A 265 -12.76 26.35 -9.91
N THR A 266 -11.60 26.97 -10.03
CA THR A 266 -10.90 27.18 -11.31
C THR A 266 -10.18 25.93 -11.84
N ASP A 267 -9.84 24.99 -10.98
CA ASP A 267 -9.21 23.72 -11.36
C ASP A 267 -10.26 22.72 -11.88
N VAL A 268 -10.55 22.75 -13.17
CA VAL A 268 -11.60 21.93 -13.80
C VAL A 268 -11.06 20.99 -14.88
N TYR A 269 -11.70 19.85 -15.04
CA TYR A 269 -11.52 18.97 -16.18
C TYR A 269 -12.64 19.15 -17.19
N LEU A 270 -12.26 19.30 -18.47
CA LEU A 270 -13.21 19.44 -19.57
C LEU A 270 -13.31 18.14 -20.36
N GLU A 271 -14.47 17.51 -20.31
CA GLU A 271 -14.81 16.37 -21.15
C GLU A 271 -15.74 16.85 -22.29
N ASN A 272 -15.28 16.74 -23.53
CA ASN A 272 -16.02 17.24 -24.68
C ASN A 272 -16.43 18.74 -24.58
N ARG A 273 -15.57 19.58 -23.98
CA ARG A 273 -15.79 21.01 -23.71
C ARG A 273 -16.86 21.31 -22.64
N ILE A 274 -17.29 20.30 -21.88
CA ILE A 274 -18.22 20.42 -20.76
C ILE A 274 -17.42 20.17 -19.47
N VAL A 275 -17.66 20.97 -18.45
CA VAL A 275 -17.04 20.75 -17.13
C VAL A 275 -17.54 19.44 -16.55
N LYS A 276 -16.60 18.57 -16.21
CA LYS A 276 -16.89 17.33 -15.47
C LYS A 276 -16.82 17.63 -13.98
N GLU A 277 -17.98 17.69 -13.36
CA GLU A 277 -18.11 18.06 -11.95
C GLU A 277 -17.36 17.09 -11.02
N GLY A 278 -16.72 17.66 -9.99
CA GLY A 278 -15.94 16.88 -9.01
C GLY A 278 -14.60 16.35 -9.50
N TYR A 279 -14.13 16.81 -10.67
CA TYR A 279 -12.82 16.44 -11.21
C TYR A 279 -11.90 17.65 -11.35
N SER A 280 -10.63 17.47 -11.00
CA SER A 280 -9.54 18.42 -11.23
C SER A 280 -8.99 18.29 -12.66
N ASN A 281 -8.16 19.23 -13.08
CA ASN A 281 -7.59 19.30 -14.43
C ASN A 281 -6.82 18.04 -14.88
N ASN A 282 -6.37 17.21 -13.97
CA ASN A 282 -5.73 15.92 -14.26
C ASN A 282 -6.72 14.74 -14.35
N ASN A 283 -8.03 15.02 -14.45
CA ASN A 283 -9.11 14.02 -14.52
C ASN A 283 -9.14 13.04 -13.32
N LEU A 284 -8.76 13.52 -12.15
CA LEU A 284 -8.87 12.80 -10.88
C LEU A 284 -9.84 13.52 -9.95
N PRO A 285 -10.44 12.81 -8.98
CA PRO A 285 -11.41 13.39 -8.06
C PRO A 285 -10.85 14.57 -7.26
N LYS A 286 -11.72 15.55 -7.02
CA LYS A 286 -11.54 16.63 -6.06
C LYS A 286 -12.80 16.78 -5.22
N GLY A 287 -12.69 17.37 -4.03
CA GLY A 287 -13.82 17.48 -3.12
C GLY A 287 -13.57 18.40 -1.94
N LEU A 288 -14.44 18.28 -0.95
CA LEU A 288 -14.40 19.03 0.29
C LEU A 288 -14.52 18.06 1.47
N LEU A 289 -13.72 18.31 2.50
CA LEU A 289 -13.95 17.76 3.84
C LEU A 289 -13.92 18.90 4.86
N ILE A 290 -14.61 18.71 5.98
CA ILE A 290 -14.66 19.69 7.08
C ILE A 290 -14.09 19.03 8.33
N SER A 291 -13.21 19.74 9.03
CA SER A 291 -12.74 19.34 10.36
C SER A 291 -13.30 20.25 11.43
N PHE A 292 -13.82 19.62 12.50
CA PHE A 292 -14.27 20.26 13.74
C PHE A 292 -13.26 19.94 14.82
N ILE A 293 -12.56 20.96 15.31
CA ILE A 293 -11.40 20.83 16.19
C ILE A 293 -11.79 21.32 17.57
N GLN A 294 -11.64 20.45 18.59
CA GLN A 294 -11.75 20.78 20.00
C GLN A 294 -10.35 20.79 20.59
N ASN A 295 -9.91 21.96 21.07
CA ASN A 295 -8.62 22.07 21.75
C ASN A 295 -8.71 21.43 23.14
N ASN A 296 -7.72 20.64 23.49
CA ASN A 296 -7.58 20.09 24.82
C ASN A 296 -6.59 20.94 25.64
N LEU A 297 -6.83 21.10 26.95
CA LEU A 297 -5.93 21.84 27.82
C LEU A 297 -4.55 21.16 27.89
N GLU A 298 -4.54 19.84 27.83
CA GLU A 298 -3.33 19.02 27.81
C GLU A 298 -3.42 17.99 26.69
N GLY A 299 -2.37 17.89 25.87
CA GLY A 299 -2.27 16.92 24.77
C GLY A 299 -2.78 17.42 23.41
N ASN A 300 -2.95 16.47 22.49
CA ASN A 300 -3.40 16.76 21.12
C ASN A 300 -4.89 17.11 21.07
N PRO A 301 -5.33 17.95 20.12
CA PRO A 301 -6.74 18.27 19.93
C PRO A 301 -7.55 17.04 19.53
N THR A 302 -8.83 17.03 19.90
CA THR A 302 -9.80 16.07 19.37
C THR A 302 -10.37 16.63 18.05
N ILE A 303 -10.30 15.85 16.99
CA ILE A 303 -10.76 16.28 15.66
C ILE A 303 -11.81 15.31 15.14
N LYS A 304 -12.93 15.87 14.65
CA LYS A 304 -13.95 15.13 13.91
C LYS A 304 -13.95 15.61 12.46
N TYR A 305 -14.05 14.65 11.53
CA TYR A 305 -14.09 14.92 10.10
C TYR A 305 -15.45 14.58 9.53
N GLU A 306 -15.92 15.40 8.62
CA GLU A 306 -17.08 15.15 7.77
C GLU A 306 -16.62 15.26 6.30
N TYR A 307 -17.11 14.35 5.47
CA TYR A 307 -16.66 14.18 4.09
C TYR A 307 -17.77 14.45 3.12
N GLY A 308 -17.54 15.36 2.18
CA GLY A 308 -18.48 15.65 1.09
C GLY A 308 -18.49 14.49 0.07
N ASP A 309 -19.64 14.31 -0.59
CA ASP A 309 -19.80 13.27 -1.59
C ASP A 309 -18.85 13.46 -2.77
N PHE A 310 -18.27 12.35 -3.23
CA PHE A 310 -17.42 12.30 -4.41
C PHE A 310 -18.18 12.70 -5.67
N TYR A 311 -17.48 13.34 -6.59
CA TYR A 311 -18.01 13.77 -7.90
C TYR A 311 -19.15 14.78 -7.82
N SER A 312 -19.26 15.46 -6.69
CA SER A 312 -20.25 16.51 -6.48
C SER A 312 -19.84 17.83 -7.13
N SER A 313 -20.82 18.59 -7.59
CA SER A 313 -20.61 19.98 -7.98
C SER A 313 -20.23 20.86 -6.80
N HIS A 314 -19.55 21.97 -7.06
CA HIS A 314 -19.21 22.95 -6.01
C HIS A 314 -20.47 23.43 -5.26
N GLU A 315 -21.58 23.69 -5.97
CA GLU A 315 -22.85 24.12 -5.36
C GLU A 315 -23.40 23.07 -4.38
N ASN A 316 -23.35 21.79 -4.75
CA ASN A 316 -23.81 20.69 -3.88
C ASN A 316 -22.92 20.55 -2.65
N LEU A 317 -21.60 20.68 -2.79
CA LEU A 317 -20.67 20.68 -1.65
C LEU A 317 -20.91 21.85 -0.70
N LYS A 318 -21.25 23.04 -1.21
CA LYS A 318 -21.62 24.19 -0.37
C LYS A 318 -22.91 23.92 0.42
N LYS A 319 -23.97 23.45 -0.24
CA LYS A 319 -25.22 23.06 0.43
C LYS A 319 -24.99 21.98 1.48
N TRP A 320 -24.20 20.99 1.16
CA TRP A 320 -23.81 19.94 2.12
C TRP A 320 -23.06 20.55 3.32
N SER A 321 -22.11 21.44 3.08
CA SER A 321 -21.32 22.07 4.15
C SER A 321 -22.20 22.91 5.10
N ASP A 322 -23.18 23.64 4.58
CA ASP A 322 -24.12 24.42 5.39
C ASP A 322 -24.96 23.50 6.30
N ASN A 323 -25.46 22.38 5.77
CA ASN A 323 -26.19 21.38 6.55
C ASN A 323 -25.33 20.76 7.66
N ILE A 324 -24.06 20.46 7.37
CA ILE A 324 -23.12 19.93 8.36
C ILE A 324 -22.83 20.94 9.46
N LEU A 325 -22.62 22.21 9.11
CA LEU A 325 -22.43 23.29 10.11
C LEU A 325 -23.64 23.40 11.04
N ASP A 326 -24.85 23.34 10.50
CA ASP A 326 -26.08 23.41 11.30
C ASP A 326 -26.28 22.17 12.18
N LYS A 327 -25.91 20.97 11.70
CA LYS A 327 -25.87 19.73 12.49
C LYS A 327 -24.95 19.91 13.71
N TYR A 328 -23.74 20.43 13.51
CA TYR A 328 -22.74 20.55 14.57
C TYR A 328 -23.05 21.69 15.55
N LYS A 329 -23.70 22.76 15.16
CA LYS A 329 -24.20 23.82 16.07
C LYS A 329 -25.11 23.24 17.16
N ASN A 330 -25.89 22.20 16.82
CA ASN A 330 -26.90 21.56 17.69
C ASN A 330 -26.39 20.24 18.29
N SER A 331 -25.11 19.88 18.09
CA SER A 331 -24.54 18.62 18.61
C SER A 331 -23.97 18.78 20.01
N ASP A 332 -23.79 17.66 20.71
CA ASP A 332 -23.09 17.60 22.00
C ASP A 332 -21.58 17.80 21.88
N PHE A 333 -21.03 17.64 20.68
CA PHE A 333 -19.61 17.85 20.43
C PHE A 333 -19.30 19.34 20.39
N LYS A 334 -18.54 19.81 21.36
CA LYS A 334 -18.09 21.21 21.41
C LYS A 334 -16.78 21.33 20.65
N TYR A 335 -16.69 22.31 19.77
CA TYR A 335 -15.51 22.60 18.97
C TYR A 335 -15.15 24.08 19.06
N ASP A 336 -13.85 24.37 18.93
CA ASP A 336 -13.32 25.74 18.97
C ASP A 336 -13.09 26.28 17.56
N ILE A 337 -12.72 25.38 16.61
CA ILE A 337 -12.30 25.75 15.27
C ILE A 337 -12.99 24.83 14.25
N VAL A 338 -13.45 25.40 13.14
CA VAL A 338 -13.91 24.70 11.93
C VAL A 338 -12.97 25.03 10.80
N LYS A 339 -12.51 24.00 10.06
CA LYS A 339 -11.70 24.19 8.86
C LYS A 339 -12.32 23.48 7.68
N PHE A 340 -12.32 24.14 6.53
CA PHE A 340 -12.70 23.61 5.24
C PHE A 340 -11.44 23.21 4.49
N HIS A 341 -11.38 21.98 4.04
CA HIS A 341 -10.25 21.44 3.29
C HIS A 341 -10.72 21.09 1.89
N TRP A 342 -10.53 22.01 0.96
CA TRP A 342 -10.71 21.77 -0.45
C TRP A 342 -9.53 20.97 -0.95
N TRP A 343 -9.78 19.74 -1.44
CA TRP A 343 -8.73 18.77 -1.78
C TRP A 343 -8.87 18.24 -3.20
N LYS A 344 -7.77 17.72 -3.75
CA LYS A 344 -7.74 16.88 -4.94
C LYS A 344 -6.83 15.70 -4.77
N ILE A 345 -7.09 14.63 -5.51
CA ILE A 345 -6.11 13.58 -5.76
C ILE A 345 -5.18 14.10 -6.86
N GLU A 346 -3.88 14.19 -6.55
CA GLU A 346 -2.85 14.54 -7.52
C GLU A 346 -2.41 13.31 -8.30
N ARG A 347 -2.22 12.20 -7.60
CA ARG A 347 -1.76 10.93 -8.15
C ARG A 347 -2.18 9.79 -7.22
N TYR A 348 -2.39 8.61 -7.79
CA TYR A 348 -2.53 7.38 -7.04
C TYR A 348 -1.77 6.24 -7.70
N GLU A 349 -1.51 5.18 -6.95
CA GLU A 349 -0.88 3.96 -7.42
C GLU A 349 -1.40 2.77 -6.61
N ILE A 350 -1.71 1.68 -7.30
CA ILE A 350 -2.15 0.43 -6.69
C ILE A 350 -1.18 -0.66 -7.10
N THR A 351 -0.58 -1.32 -6.11
CA THR A 351 0.34 -2.44 -6.34
C THR A 351 -0.21 -3.68 -5.64
N LEU A 352 -0.44 -4.74 -6.41
CA LEU A 352 -0.88 -6.03 -5.86
C LEU A 352 0.26 -6.74 -5.15
N VAL A 353 0.03 -7.14 -3.90
CA VAL A 353 0.97 -7.90 -3.07
C VAL A 353 0.36 -9.24 -2.72
N GLY A 354 1.00 -10.32 -3.16
CA GLY A 354 0.64 -11.69 -2.80
C GLY A 354 1.22 -12.10 -1.44
N ARG A 355 0.57 -13.04 -0.78
CA ARG A 355 1.03 -13.66 0.47
C ARG A 355 2.26 -14.54 0.23
N ASP A 356 3.28 -14.38 1.08
CA ASP A 356 4.52 -15.18 1.07
C ASP A 356 4.63 -15.99 2.37
N ARG A 357 4.13 -17.22 2.34
CA ARG A 357 4.14 -18.13 3.48
C ARG A 357 5.54 -18.58 3.87
N GLU A 358 6.44 -18.74 2.92
CA GLU A 358 7.81 -19.18 3.20
C GLU A 358 8.56 -18.09 3.96
N TRP A 359 8.44 -16.86 3.52
CA TRP A 359 9.01 -15.72 4.23
C TRP A 359 8.40 -15.60 5.64
N TRP A 360 7.06 -15.71 5.78
CA TRP A 360 6.41 -15.66 7.08
C TRP A 360 6.96 -16.71 8.05
N LEU A 361 7.09 -17.97 7.62
CA LEU A 361 7.69 -19.03 8.42
C LEU A 361 9.14 -18.70 8.82
N SER A 362 9.90 -18.07 7.93
CA SER A 362 11.30 -17.72 8.19
C SER A 362 11.48 -16.62 9.25
N VAL A 363 10.48 -15.76 9.46
CA VAL A 363 10.56 -14.65 10.43
C VAL A 363 9.91 -14.97 11.78
N GLN A 364 9.07 -15.99 11.87
CA GLN A 364 8.43 -16.38 13.14
C GLN A 364 9.42 -16.55 14.31
N PRO A 365 10.58 -17.21 14.16
CA PRO A 365 11.56 -17.29 15.25
C PRO A 365 12.01 -15.91 15.75
N LYS A 366 12.27 -14.96 14.85
CA LYS A 366 12.66 -13.59 15.22
C LYS A 366 11.54 -12.85 15.99
N ILE A 367 10.28 -13.13 15.64
CA ILE A 367 9.11 -12.58 16.34
C ILE A 367 9.02 -13.15 17.74
N ILE A 368 9.21 -14.46 17.89
CA ILE A 368 9.22 -15.15 19.19
C ILE A 368 10.31 -14.58 20.08
N ASP A 369 11.56 -14.53 19.59
CA ASP A 369 12.70 -13.98 20.32
C ASP A 369 12.43 -12.54 20.79
N PHE A 370 11.86 -11.72 19.90
CA PHE A 370 11.48 -10.34 20.26
C PHE A 370 10.42 -10.31 21.37
N TRP A 371 9.42 -11.16 21.26
CA TRP A 371 8.34 -11.20 22.26
C TRP A 371 8.80 -11.77 23.61
N GLU A 372 9.74 -12.71 23.61
CA GLU A 372 10.42 -13.18 24.83
C GLU A 372 11.20 -12.04 25.51
N ASP A 373 11.92 -11.21 24.73
CA ASP A 373 12.58 -9.99 25.23
C ASP A 373 11.57 -9.04 25.89
N VAL A 374 10.39 -8.83 25.25
CA VAL A 374 9.31 -7.98 25.83
C VAL A 374 8.83 -8.56 27.14
N LEU A 375 8.52 -9.85 27.21
CA LEU A 375 8.03 -10.51 28.43
C LEU A 375 9.08 -10.47 29.54
N HIS A 376 10.35 -10.64 29.20
CA HIS A 376 11.46 -10.54 30.13
C HIS A 376 11.57 -9.13 30.73
N HIS A 377 11.62 -8.09 29.90
CA HIS A 377 11.77 -6.71 30.38
C HIS A 377 10.52 -6.14 31.06
N ARG A 378 9.34 -6.69 30.79
CA ARG A 378 8.13 -6.38 31.57
C ARG A 378 8.25 -6.89 33.03
N LYS A 379 9.05 -7.94 33.27
CA LYS A 379 9.28 -8.49 34.63
C LYS A 379 10.42 -7.80 35.36
N ILE A 380 11.56 -7.57 34.68
CA ILE A 380 12.77 -7.04 35.33
C ILE A 380 12.90 -5.51 35.22
N GLY A 381 12.09 -4.85 34.39
CA GLY A 381 12.20 -3.43 34.05
C GLY A 381 13.08 -3.18 32.83
N ILE A 382 13.18 -1.91 32.45
CA ILE A 382 13.88 -1.44 31.22
C ILE A 382 15.14 -0.63 31.52
N GLN A 383 15.55 -0.53 32.80
CA GLN A 383 16.63 0.39 33.21
C GLN A 383 17.96 0.01 32.55
N ASP A 384 18.27 -1.25 32.42
CA ASP A 384 19.48 -1.73 31.77
C ASP A 384 19.57 -1.33 30.28
N ILE A 385 18.43 -1.28 29.57
CA ILE A 385 18.37 -0.82 28.17
C ILE A 385 18.62 0.69 28.12
N LEU A 386 17.99 1.45 29.01
CA LEU A 386 18.14 2.90 29.10
C LEU A 386 19.58 3.29 29.40
N ASP A 387 20.23 2.63 30.35
CA ASP A 387 21.63 2.85 30.74
C ASP A 387 22.59 2.57 29.57
N LYS A 388 22.43 1.45 28.88
CA LYS A 388 23.21 1.11 27.66
C LYS A 388 23.02 2.14 26.55
N ARG A 389 21.80 2.70 26.42
CA ARG A 389 21.46 3.73 25.43
C ARG A 389 22.18 5.04 25.74
N GLU A 390 22.20 5.46 26.99
CA GLU A 390 22.93 6.65 27.43
C GLU A 390 24.45 6.50 27.28
N GLU A 391 25.01 5.36 27.60
CA GLU A 391 26.43 5.07 27.35
C GLU A 391 26.79 5.18 25.86
N ARG A 392 25.93 4.62 24.96
CA ARG A 392 26.14 4.72 23.50
C ARG A 392 26.06 6.17 23.01
N LYS A 393 25.11 6.96 23.50
CA LYS A 393 25.02 8.39 23.19
C LYS A 393 26.27 9.14 23.62
N THR A 394 26.72 8.91 24.86
CA THR A 394 27.90 9.55 25.44
C THR A 394 29.18 9.20 24.63
N LYS A 395 29.34 7.92 24.23
CA LYS A 395 30.45 7.49 23.36
C LYS A 395 30.41 8.16 22.00
N LYS A 396 29.24 8.24 21.34
CA LYS A 396 29.08 8.95 20.05
C LYS A 396 29.41 10.44 20.12
N ILE A 397 29.01 11.11 21.21
CA ILE A 397 29.33 12.53 21.44
C ILE A 397 30.84 12.73 21.64
N LYS A 398 31.52 11.83 22.38
CA LYS A 398 32.97 11.87 22.53
C LYS A 398 33.69 11.70 21.19
N ILE A 399 33.31 10.71 20.40
CA ILE A 399 33.91 10.46 19.08
C ILE A 399 33.74 11.68 18.16
N LYS A 400 32.52 12.25 18.07
CA LYS A 400 32.29 13.46 17.27
C LYS A 400 33.11 14.68 17.75
N LYS A 401 33.28 14.84 19.06
CA LYS A 401 34.12 15.91 19.62
C LYS A 401 35.61 15.71 19.27
N ASP A 402 36.07 14.46 19.28
CA ASP A 402 37.47 14.15 18.94
C ASP A 402 37.70 14.28 17.43
N GLU A 403 36.77 13.90 16.58
CA GLU A 403 36.83 14.13 15.13
C GLU A 403 36.82 15.61 14.78
N ASN A 404 35.93 16.41 15.40
CA ASN A 404 35.92 17.87 15.25
C ASN A 404 37.20 18.55 15.75
N LYS A 405 37.85 18.02 16.82
CA LYS A 405 39.14 18.50 17.27
C LYS A 405 40.24 18.16 16.27
N LYS A 406 40.22 16.95 15.68
CA LYS A 406 41.18 16.53 14.65
C LYS A 406 41.04 17.35 13.36
N GLU A 407 39.81 17.65 12.94
CA GLU A 407 39.55 18.52 11.78
C GLU A 407 40.01 19.95 12.02
N LYS A 408 39.72 20.52 13.21
CA LYS A 408 40.22 21.85 13.58
C LYS A 408 41.75 21.90 13.66
N SER A 409 42.40 20.85 14.19
CA SER A 409 43.89 20.79 14.21
C SER A 409 44.45 20.67 12.82
N LYS A 410 43.85 19.90 11.91
CA LYS A 410 44.27 19.81 10.49
C LYS A 410 44.08 21.13 9.75
N LYS A 411 42.96 21.85 9.96
CA LYS A 411 42.76 23.19 9.39
C LYS A 411 43.83 24.20 9.89
N ASN A 412 44.08 24.22 11.20
CA ASN A 412 45.13 25.10 11.77
C ASN A 412 46.52 24.76 11.24
N THR A 413 46.86 23.48 11.05
CA THR A 413 48.14 23.08 10.45
C THR A 413 48.23 23.51 8.99
N PHE A 414 47.15 23.42 8.23
CA PHE A 414 47.08 23.85 6.84
C PHE A 414 47.17 25.38 6.68
N GLU A 415 46.60 26.17 7.62
CA GLU A 415 46.74 27.62 7.64
C GLU A 415 48.16 28.08 8.06
N ILE A 416 48.81 27.35 9.00
CA ILE A 416 50.20 27.61 9.40
C ILE A 416 51.15 27.34 8.22
N ASP A 417 50.94 26.24 7.48
CA ASP A 417 51.72 25.92 6.29
C ASP A 417 51.59 26.95 5.17
N LYS A 418 50.38 27.47 4.94
CA LYS A 418 50.12 28.56 3.99
C LYS A 418 50.83 29.86 4.38
N ASN A 419 50.80 30.23 5.66
CA ASN A 419 51.46 31.41 6.16
C ASN A 419 52.99 31.31 6.03
N ILE A 420 53.57 30.12 6.22
CA ILE A 420 54.99 29.86 6.03
C ILE A 420 55.36 29.98 4.54
N VAL A 421 54.54 29.44 3.64
CA VAL A 421 54.79 29.55 2.18
C VAL A 421 54.63 30.99 1.70
N GLU A 422 53.67 31.77 2.20
CA GLU A 422 53.59 33.21 1.90
C GLU A 422 54.76 34.02 2.42
N GLN A 423 55.25 33.76 3.63
CA GLN A 423 56.44 34.40 4.18
C GLN A 423 57.74 34.05 3.42
N MET A 424 57.84 32.80 2.92
CA MET A 424 58.94 32.39 2.06
C MET A 424 58.92 33.12 0.68
N ASN A 425 57.73 33.17 0.06
CA ASN A 425 57.54 33.87 -1.21
C ASN A 425 57.85 35.39 -1.10
N THR A 426 57.48 36.03 0.01
CA THR A 426 57.83 37.46 0.25
C THR A 426 59.29 37.68 0.45
N LYS A 427 60.02 36.72 1.03
CA LYS A 427 61.47 36.79 1.20
C LYS A 427 62.26 36.60 -0.12
N TYR A 428 61.76 35.83 -1.05
CA TYR A 428 62.36 35.66 -2.39
C TYR A 428 62.07 36.83 -3.33
N LEU A 429 60.94 37.57 -3.15
CA LEU A 429 60.70 38.82 -3.92
C LEU A 429 61.56 39.99 -3.50
N ILE A 430 62.07 40.03 -2.26
CA ILE A 430 62.97 41.11 -1.77
C ILE A 430 64.43 40.89 -2.21
N LEU A 431 64.78 39.69 -2.67
CA LEU A 431 66.14 39.37 -3.15
C LEU A 431 66.34 39.50 -4.67
N SER A 432 65.26 39.80 -5.44
CA SER A 432 65.32 39.97 -6.90
C SER A 432 65.28 41.43 -7.39
N ASP A 433 65.17 42.40 -6.48
CA ASP A 433 65.21 43.86 -6.84
C ASP A 433 66.49 44.59 -6.48
N ASN A 434 67.64 43.88 -6.29
CA ASN A 434 68.96 44.47 -6.14
C ASN A 434 69.95 43.66 -7.00
N ASP A 435 69.85 43.89 -8.34
CA ASP A 435 71.03 43.82 -9.28
C ASP A 435 70.67 44.61 -10.55
#